data_63ab7b02a5a290492ad2465894b59d9f
#
_entry.id   63ab7b02a5a290492ad2465894b59d9f
#
_cell.length_a   1.000
_cell.length_b   1.000
_cell.length_c   1.000
_cell.angle_alpha   90.00
_cell.angle_beta   90.00
_cell.angle_gamma   90.00
#
_symmetry.space_group_name_H-M   'P 1'
#
loop_
_entity.id
_entity.type
_entity.pdbx_description
1 polymer ?
#
loop_
_entity_poly.entity_id
_entity_poly.type
_entity_poly.pdbx_seq_one_letter_code
_entity_poly.pdbx_strand_id
1 'polypeptide(L)'
;MQNPLSILPTRLLPWFAQNARPLPWRQDRRPYHVWLSEIMLQQTRVEAVWNYYLRFLAALPTVEDLAAAEEDKLLKLWEGLGYYNRARNLQKCARVIVNDLHGAFPTDYDGWLALPGIGPYTAGAVASICFDCPVAAVDGNVLRVITRFTENAAPIDLQTTKARIKADLEQVYPAGACGTFTQALMELGACVCTPKSPKCSVCPLGDVCAANTSGSQTDFPVKLPKRAKRHQNRTVFFLTCGDRVALSKRGDKGLLSGLWQLPDTDDFLNEGSAIAYLQNVGLEPLELQKIVHANHVFTHIHWDMRCYYMTVRETAGSYTWVPLEEVRRNYALPTAYRQFFEVEDDH
;
A
#
# COMPACT_ATOMS: atom_id res chain seq x y z
N MET A 1 -6.55 -39.04 7.05
CA MET A 1 -7.46 -38.07 7.71
C MET A 1 -7.91 -37.06 6.66
N GLN A 2 -9.20 -36.76 6.60
CA GLN A 2 -9.70 -35.74 5.68
C GLN A 2 -9.13 -34.38 6.04
N ASN A 3 -8.76 -33.56 5.03
CA ASN A 3 -8.30 -32.20 5.24
C ASN A 3 -9.42 -31.40 5.95
N PRO A 4 -9.17 -30.82 7.15
CA PRO A 4 -10.21 -30.09 7.88
C PRO A 4 -10.77 -28.89 7.11
N LEU A 5 -10.01 -28.39 6.12
CA LEU A 5 -10.43 -27.26 5.27
C LEU A 5 -11.45 -27.65 4.19
N SER A 6 -11.74 -28.96 4.00
CA SER A 6 -12.64 -29.44 2.92
C SER A 6 -14.08 -28.89 3.02
N ILE A 7 -14.50 -28.42 4.19
CA ILE A 7 -15.83 -27.82 4.40
C ILE A 7 -15.89 -26.35 3.96
N LEU A 8 -14.76 -25.68 3.80
CA LEU A 8 -14.72 -24.24 3.52
C LEU A 8 -15.48 -23.83 2.24
N PRO A 9 -15.29 -24.49 1.08
CA PRO A 9 -15.99 -24.10 -0.15
C PRO A 9 -17.52 -24.20 0.00
N THR A 10 -18.01 -25.27 0.60
CA THR A 10 -19.47 -25.51 0.75
C THR A 10 -20.14 -24.50 1.67
N ARG A 11 -19.41 -23.93 2.63
CA ARG A 11 -19.91 -22.91 3.56
C ARG A 11 -19.70 -21.49 3.02
N LEU A 12 -18.57 -21.22 2.39
CA LEU A 12 -18.19 -19.87 2.00
C LEU A 12 -18.79 -19.41 0.68
N LEU A 13 -18.96 -20.28 -0.31
CA LEU A 13 -19.49 -19.87 -1.61
C LEU A 13 -20.93 -19.36 -1.52
N PRO A 14 -21.89 -20.07 -0.86
CA PRO A 14 -23.27 -19.57 -0.69
C PRO A 14 -23.31 -18.30 0.16
N TRP A 15 -22.48 -18.22 1.22
CA TRP A 15 -22.38 -17.03 2.06
C TRP A 15 -21.90 -15.81 1.26
N PHE A 16 -20.84 -15.98 0.46
CA PHE A 16 -20.27 -14.90 -0.34
C PHE A 16 -21.24 -14.39 -1.39
N ALA A 17 -22.01 -15.27 -2.01
CA ALA A 17 -23.03 -14.88 -2.98
C ALA A 17 -24.08 -13.91 -2.40
N GLN A 18 -24.35 -14.00 -1.09
CA GLN A 18 -25.35 -13.17 -0.39
C GLN A 18 -24.73 -11.94 0.32
N ASN A 19 -23.44 -11.98 0.64
CA ASN A 19 -22.81 -11.00 1.54
C ASN A 19 -21.62 -10.25 0.91
N ALA A 20 -21.28 -10.51 -0.35
CA ALA A 20 -20.19 -9.85 -1.03
C ALA A 20 -20.44 -8.35 -1.16
N ARG A 21 -19.49 -7.52 -0.73
CA ARG A 21 -19.55 -6.07 -0.96
C ARG A 21 -19.44 -5.77 -2.46
N PRO A 22 -20.24 -4.81 -3.00
CA PRO A 22 -20.21 -4.44 -4.41
C PRO A 22 -19.00 -3.53 -4.72
N LEU A 23 -17.79 -4.09 -4.63
CA LEU A 23 -16.55 -3.33 -4.83
C LEU A 23 -16.29 -3.12 -6.33
N PRO A 24 -15.77 -1.92 -6.76
CA PRO A 24 -15.57 -1.61 -8.18
C PRO A 24 -14.70 -2.63 -8.91
N TRP A 25 -13.67 -3.15 -8.26
CA TRP A 25 -12.75 -4.16 -8.82
C TRP A 25 -13.30 -5.59 -8.84
N ARG A 26 -14.56 -5.78 -8.45
CA ARG A 26 -15.30 -7.05 -8.56
C ARG A 26 -16.33 -7.08 -9.70
N GLN A 27 -16.50 -5.94 -10.40
CA GLN A 27 -17.47 -5.82 -11.48
C GLN A 27 -17.10 -6.65 -12.70
N ASP A 28 -15.81 -6.83 -12.92
CA ASP A 28 -15.27 -7.69 -13.97
C ASP A 28 -14.04 -8.48 -13.47
N ARG A 29 -13.57 -9.41 -14.28
CA ARG A 29 -12.40 -10.25 -14.00
C ARG A 29 -11.24 -9.94 -14.95
N ARG A 30 -11.16 -8.72 -15.50
CA ARG A 30 -10.05 -8.32 -16.36
C ARG A 30 -8.75 -8.29 -15.58
N PRO A 31 -7.68 -8.95 -16.06
CA PRO A 31 -6.42 -9.09 -15.33
C PRO A 31 -5.83 -7.75 -14.87
N TYR A 32 -5.87 -6.72 -15.71
CA TYR A 32 -5.39 -5.39 -15.36
C TYR A 32 -6.14 -4.79 -14.16
N HIS A 33 -7.46 -4.93 -14.12
CA HIS A 33 -8.32 -4.39 -13.07
C HIS A 33 -8.12 -5.10 -11.74
N VAL A 34 -8.08 -6.42 -11.78
CA VAL A 34 -7.85 -7.24 -10.58
C VAL A 34 -6.45 -7.00 -10.05
N TRP A 35 -5.43 -7.07 -10.91
CA TRP A 35 -4.04 -6.82 -10.52
C TRP A 35 -3.85 -5.43 -9.89
N LEU A 36 -4.37 -4.38 -10.53
CA LEU A 36 -4.31 -3.01 -10.00
C LEU A 36 -4.91 -2.92 -8.59
N SER A 37 -6.12 -3.47 -8.41
CA SER A 37 -6.78 -3.46 -7.10
C SER A 37 -5.99 -4.22 -6.04
N GLU A 38 -5.46 -5.39 -6.38
CA GLU A 38 -4.66 -6.20 -5.45
C GLU A 38 -3.39 -5.47 -4.99
N ILE A 39 -2.73 -4.74 -5.89
CA ILE A 39 -1.57 -3.91 -5.53
C ILE A 39 -1.99 -2.70 -4.67
N MET A 40 -3.09 -2.03 -4.98
CA MET A 40 -3.59 -0.90 -4.19
C MET A 40 -4.02 -1.31 -2.78
N LEU A 41 -4.64 -2.47 -2.64
CA LEU A 41 -5.13 -3.00 -1.37
C LEU A 41 -4.02 -3.51 -0.43
N GLN A 42 -2.78 -3.69 -0.92
CA GLN A 42 -1.66 -4.05 -0.05
C GLN A 42 -1.46 -2.99 1.04
N GLN A 43 -1.71 -3.35 2.30
CA GLN A 43 -1.58 -2.49 3.49
C GLN A 43 -2.42 -1.19 3.44
N THR A 44 -3.45 -1.14 2.59
CA THR A 44 -4.36 0.01 2.45
C THR A 44 -5.79 -0.47 2.64
N ARG A 45 -6.60 0.30 3.35
CA ARG A 45 -8.01 -0.04 3.61
C ARG A 45 -8.86 0.11 2.35
N VAL A 46 -9.88 -0.72 2.23
CA VAL A 46 -10.82 -0.76 1.08
C VAL A 46 -11.44 0.62 0.81
N GLU A 47 -11.89 1.30 1.86
CA GLU A 47 -12.54 2.62 1.75
C GLU A 47 -11.61 3.66 1.15
N ALA A 48 -10.32 3.62 1.51
CA ALA A 48 -9.32 4.52 0.95
C ALA A 48 -9.03 4.19 -0.53
N VAL A 49 -8.96 2.89 -0.89
CA VAL A 49 -8.61 2.46 -2.25
C VAL A 49 -9.71 2.82 -3.27
N TRP A 50 -10.98 2.85 -2.86
CA TRP A 50 -12.13 3.04 -3.77
C TRP A 50 -11.93 4.19 -4.77
N ASN A 51 -11.74 5.39 -4.27
CA ASN A 51 -11.60 6.59 -5.11
C ASN A 51 -10.28 6.61 -5.88
N TYR A 52 -9.20 6.05 -5.31
CA TYR A 52 -7.92 5.92 -6.02
C TYR A 52 -8.01 4.99 -7.22
N TYR A 53 -8.67 3.86 -7.06
CA TYR A 53 -8.87 2.89 -8.13
C TYR A 53 -9.64 3.49 -9.31
N LEU A 54 -10.77 4.15 -9.04
CA LEU A 54 -11.57 4.77 -10.09
C LEU A 54 -10.80 5.88 -10.81
N ARG A 55 -10.13 6.76 -10.07
CA ARG A 55 -9.32 7.85 -10.63
C ARG A 55 -8.15 7.33 -11.45
N PHE A 56 -7.49 6.28 -10.96
CA PHE A 56 -6.35 5.68 -11.65
C PHE A 56 -6.77 5.06 -12.99
N LEU A 57 -7.85 4.27 -13.01
CA LEU A 57 -8.38 3.69 -14.23
C LEU A 57 -8.91 4.73 -15.23
N ALA A 58 -9.46 5.84 -14.74
CA ALA A 58 -9.87 6.95 -15.62
C ALA A 58 -8.66 7.62 -16.30
N ALA A 59 -7.51 7.69 -15.61
CA ALA A 59 -6.29 8.32 -16.13
C ALA A 59 -5.40 7.37 -16.94
N LEU A 60 -5.41 6.09 -16.63
CA LEU A 60 -4.57 5.00 -17.19
C LEU A 60 -5.46 3.75 -17.38
N PRO A 61 -6.37 3.75 -18.38
CA PRO A 61 -7.37 2.70 -18.54
C PRO A 61 -6.82 1.34 -19.00
N THR A 62 -5.63 1.33 -19.60
CA THR A 62 -5.00 0.10 -20.13
C THR A 62 -3.61 -0.13 -19.54
N VAL A 63 -3.08 -1.33 -19.72
CA VAL A 63 -1.71 -1.67 -19.31
C VAL A 63 -0.67 -0.91 -20.13
N GLU A 64 -0.99 -0.59 -21.39
CA GLU A 64 -0.18 0.22 -22.29
C GLU A 64 -0.07 1.67 -21.77
N ASP A 65 -1.20 2.26 -21.36
CA ASP A 65 -1.22 3.61 -20.77
C ASP A 65 -0.36 3.67 -19.49
N LEU A 66 -0.45 2.62 -18.64
CA LEU A 66 0.36 2.52 -17.45
C LEU A 66 1.85 2.35 -17.77
N ALA A 67 2.19 1.53 -18.76
CA ALA A 67 3.58 1.30 -19.18
C ALA A 67 4.23 2.59 -19.72
N ALA A 68 3.46 3.37 -20.50
CA ALA A 68 3.90 4.61 -21.14
C ALA A 68 3.85 5.85 -20.22
N ALA A 69 3.17 5.78 -19.08
CA ALA A 69 3.00 6.92 -18.19
C ALA A 69 4.33 7.50 -17.71
N GLU A 70 4.42 8.83 -17.67
CA GLU A 70 5.52 9.53 -17.01
C GLU A 70 5.49 9.24 -15.50
N GLU A 71 6.68 9.05 -14.89
CA GLU A 71 6.80 8.65 -13.48
C GLU A 71 6.14 9.65 -12.55
N ASP A 72 6.31 10.95 -12.79
CA ASP A 72 5.73 11.99 -11.93
C ASP A 72 4.20 11.97 -11.98
N LYS A 73 3.59 11.72 -13.17
CA LYS A 73 2.14 11.52 -13.31
C LYS A 73 1.67 10.27 -12.55
N LEU A 74 2.39 9.16 -12.67
CA LEU A 74 2.08 7.92 -11.97
C LEU A 74 2.10 8.11 -10.46
N LEU A 75 3.17 8.72 -9.94
CA LEU A 75 3.34 8.98 -8.50
C LEU A 75 2.31 9.98 -7.98
N LYS A 76 1.88 10.96 -8.80
CA LYS A 76 0.80 11.88 -8.46
C LYS A 76 -0.55 11.17 -8.35
N LEU A 77 -0.87 10.25 -9.25
CA LEU A 77 -2.08 9.42 -9.15
C LEU A 77 -2.08 8.52 -7.91
N TRP A 78 -0.90 8.15 -7.41
CA TRP A 78 -0.71 7.30 -6.24
C TRP A 78 -0.58 8.06 -4.92
N GLU A 79 -0.49 9.40 -4.98
CA GLU A 79 -0.25 10.27 -3.82
C GLU A 79 -1.28 10.04 -2.72
N GLY A 80 -0.81 9.73 -1.50
CA GLY A 80 -1.63 9.44 -0.33
C GLY A 80 -1.87 7.95 -0.05
N LEU A 81 -1.70 7.04 -1.01
CA LEU A 81 -1.77 5.59 -0.76
C LEU A 81 -0.55 5.05 0.01
N GLY A 82 0.58 5.76 -0.03
CA GLY A 82 1.82 5.31 0.57
C GLY A 82 2.49 4.13 -0.17
N TYR A 83 3.64 3.69 0.34
CA TYR A 83 4.39 2.57 -0.26
C TYR A 83 4.56 2.72 -1.78
N TYR A 84 5.09 3.85 -2.22
CA TYR A 84 5.19 4.26 -3.63
C TYR A 84 5.96 3.29 -4.53
N ASN A 85 6.82 2.44 -3.95
CA ASN A 85 7.45 1.35 -4.69
C ASN A 85 6.43 0.38 -5.31
N ARG A 86 5.19 0.32 -4.78
CA ARG A 86 4.12 -0.46 -5.41
C ARG A 86 3.75 0.10 -6.77
N ALA A 87 3.60 1.43 -6.88
CA ALA A 87 3.31 2.09 -8.15
C ALA A 87 4.43 1.89 -9.17
N ARG A 88 5.70 2.04 -8.74
CA ARG A 88 6.84 1.79 -9.62
C ARG A 88 6.95 0.35 -10.09
N ASN A 89 6.76 -0.60 -9.18
CA ASN A 89 6.76 -2.01 -9.54
C ASN A 89 5.58 -2.35 -10.46
N LEU A 90 4.40 -1.74 -10.24
CA LEU A 90 3.25 -1.87 -11.12
C LEU A 90 3.61 -1.40 -12.55
N GLN A 91 4.26 -0.25 -12.70
CA GLN A 91 4.71 0.24 -14.01
C GLN A 91 5.80 -0.63 -14.63
N LYS A 92 6.79 -1.06 -13.84
CA LYS A 92 7.83 -1.99 -14.34
C LYS A 92 7.22 -3.28 -14.88
N CYS A 93 6.27 -3.84 -14.15
CA CYS A 93 5.53 -5.02 -14.56
C CYS A 93 4.71 -4.75 -15.84
N ALA A 94 4.02 -3.61 -15.94
CA ALA A 94 3.30 -3.20 -17.13
C ALA A 94 4.21 -3.12 -18.36
N ARG A 95 5.40 -2.56 -18.21
CA ARG A 95 6.39 -2.49 -19.30
C ARG A 95 6.84 -3.87 -19.77
N VAL A 96 7.03 -4.83 -18.88
CA VAL A 96 7.33 -6.23 -19.25
C VAL A 96 6.14 -6.85 -20.00
N ILE A 97 4.90 -6.67 -19.50
CA ILE A 97 3.71 -7.19 -20.18
C ILE A 97 3.59 -6.62 -21.60
N VAL A 98 3.79 -5.31 -21.76
CA VAL A 98 3.65 -4.66 -23.08
C VAL A 98 4.81 -5.02 -24.02
N ASN A 99 6.05 -4.93 -23.55
CA ASN A 99 7.23 -5.05 -24.42
C ASN A 99 7.62 -6.50 -24.68
N ASP A 100 7.60 -7.36 -23.64
CA ASP A 100 8.12 -8.72 -23.71
C ASP A 100 7.01 -9.74 -23.97
N LEU A 101 5.79 -9.47 -23.49
CA LEU A 101 4.61 -10.33 -23.69
C LEU A 101 3.60 -9.78 -24.71
N HIS A 102 3.95 -8.70 -25.42
CA HIS A 102 3.11 -8.10 -26.47
C HIS A 102 1.68 -7.74 -26.00
N GLY A 103 1.53 -7.30 -24.76
CA GLY A 103 0.26 -6.95 -24.14
C GLY A 103 -0.55 -8.15 -23.60
N ALA A 104 -0.07 -9.38 -23.76
CA ALA A 104 -0.75 -10.57 -23.27
C ALA A 104 -0.44 -10.80 -21.80
N PHE A 105 -1.47 -10.88 -20.97
CA PHE A 105 -1.32 -11.23 -19.56
C PHE A 105 -1.08 -12.74 -19.40
N PRO A 106 -0.19 -13.16 -18.48
CA PRO A 106 -0.08 -14.57 -18.09
C PRO A 106 -1.41 -15.12 -17.60
N THR A 107 -1.70 -16.38 -17.91
CA THR A 107 -2.96 -17.03 -17.54
C THR A 107 -2.84 -17.97 -16.34
N ASP A 108 -1.63 -18.17 -15.84
CA ASP A 108 -1.31 -19.10 -14.74
C ASP A 108 -0.49 -18.42 -13.63
N TYR A 109 -0.32 -19.14 -12.53
CA TYR A 109 0.40 -18.66 -11.35
C TYR A 109 1.89 -18.39 -11.61
N ASP A 110 2.57 -19.28 -12.32
CA ASP A 110 4.02 -19.19 -12.51
C ASP A 110 4.37 -18.04 -13.46
N GLY A 111 3.59 -17.83 -14.50
CA GLY A 111 3.72 -16.67 -15.38
C GLY A 111 3.54 -15.34 -14.64
N TRP A 112 2.54 -15.23 -13.76
CA TRP A 112 2.40 -14.04 -12.92
C TRP A 112 3.56 -13.89 -11.94
N LEU A 113 3.99 -14.97 -11.29
CA LEU A 113 5.08 -14.94 -10.30
C LEU A 113 6.42 -14.52 -10.91
N ALA A 114 6.63 -14.77 -12.19
CA ALA A 114 7.84 -14.36 -12.92
C ALA A 114 7.91 -12.85 -13.19
N LEU A 115 6.79 -12.13 -13.08
CA LEU A 115 6.75 -10.70 -13.37
C LEU A 115 7.37 -9.85 -12.22
N PRO A 116 8.02 -8.72 -12.54
CA PRO A 116 8.68 -7.88 -11.55
C PRO A 116 7.67 -7.30 -10.54
N GLY A 117 8.00 -7.43 -9.25
CA GLY A 117 7.17 -6.91 -8.15
C GLY A 117 5.93 -7.72 -7.82
N ILE A 118 5.71 -8.86 -8.50
CA ILE A 118 4.64 -9.80 -8.20
C ILE A 118 5.14 -10.86 -7.21
N GLY A 119 4.49 -10.93 -6.07
CA GLY A 119 4.76 -11.97 -5.07
C GLY A 119 3.73 -13.10 -5.12
N PRO A 120 3.96 -14.18 -4.33
CA PRO A 120 3.08 -15.36 -4.30
C PRO A 120 1.61 -15.03 -4.04
N TYR A 121 1.34 -14.05 -3.20
CA TYR A 121 -0.03 -13.59 -2.93
C TYR A 121 -0.69 -13.00 -4.18
N THR A 122 -0.06 -12.00 -4.81
CA THR A 122 -0.63 -11.33 -5.98
C THR A 122 -0.77 -12.29 -7.16
N ALA A 123 0.25 -13.14 -7.40
CA ALA A 123 0.18 -14.19 -8.43
C ALA A 123 -1.01 -15.13 -8.19
N GLY A 124 -1.20 -15.60 -6.96
CA GLY A 124 -2.33 -16.45 -6.59
C GLY A 124 -3.68 -15.76 -6.73
N ALA A 125 -3.78 -14.50 -6.32
CA ALA A 125 -5.02 -13.73 -6.42
C ALA A 125 -5.44 -13.53 -7.89
N VAL A 126 -4.53 -13.05 -8.74
CA VAL A 126 -4.85 -12.81 -10.16
C VAL A 126 -5.12 -14.12 -10.90
N ALA A 127 -4.27 -15.16 -10.71
CA ALA A 127 -4.46 -16.44 -11.38
C ALA A 127 -5.79 -17.11 -10.98
N SER A 128 -6.18 -17.07 -9.70
CA SER A 128 -7.44 -17.65 -9.25
C SER A 128 -8.64 -16.82 -9.67
N ILE A 129 -8.61 -15.49 -9.51
CA ILE A 129 -9.77 -14.62 -9.77
C ILE A 129 -10.05 -14.48 -11.26
N CYS A 130 -9.00 -14.28 -12.06
CA CYS A 130 -9.17 -14.03 -13.50
C CYS A 130 -9.27 -15.31 -14.34
N PHE A 131 -8.52 -16.34 -13.96
CA PHE A 131 -8.34 -17.54 -14.80
C PHE A 131 -8.82 -18.85 -14.12
N ASP A 132 -9.43 -18.73 -12.95
CA ASP A 132 -9.96 -19.86 -12.16
C ASP A 132 -8.92 -20.95 -11.84
N CYS A 133 -7.64 -20.55 -11.74
CA CYS A 133 -6.57 -21.47 -11.35
C CYS A 133 -6.76 -21.92 -9.89
N PRO A 134 -6.56 -23.22 -9.56
CA PRO A 134 -6.71 -23.74 -8.20
C PRO A 134 -5.51 -23.42 -7.32
N VAL A 135 -5.15 -22.14 -7.20
CA VAL A 135 -4.02 -21.62 -6.44
C VAL A 135 -4.49 -20.65 -5.36
N ALA A 136 -3.95 -20.82 -4.15
CA ALA A 136 -4.38 -20.03 -3.01
C ALA A 136 -3.68 -18.67 -2.95
N ALA A 137 -4.46 -17.62 -2.76
CA ALA A 137 -3.98 -16.28 -2.41
C ALA A 137 -4.05 -16.09 -0.88
N VAL A 138 -2.91 -16.15 -0.22
CA VAL A 138 -2.82 -16.14 1.24
C VAL A 138 -2.37 -14.76 1.74
N ASP A 139 -3.34 -13.89 2.06
CA ASP A 139 -3.13 -12.58 2.68
C ASP A 139 -3.27 -12.63 4.21
N GLY A 140 -3.16 -11.49 4.87
CA GLY A 140 -3.35 -11.39 6.31
C GLY A 140 -4.76 -11.74 6.79
N ASN A 141 -5.79 -11.59 5.95
CA ASN A 141 -7.16 -11.99 6.26
C ASN A 141 -7.29 -13.50 6.21
N VAL A 142 -6.82 -14.12 5.13
CA VAL A 142 -6.82 -15.57 4.95
C VAL A 142 -6.02 -16.26 6.05
N LEU A 143 -4.81 -15.76 6.36
CA LEU A 143 -3.99 -16.29 7.47
C LEU A 143 -4.78 -16.27 8.78
N ARG A 144 -5.45 -15.18 9.10
CA ARG A 144 -6.25 -15.06 10.32
C ARG A 144 -7.43 -16.01 10.35
N VAL A 145 -8.17 -16.12 9.24
CA VAL A 145 -9.30 -17.03 9.12
C VAL A 145 -8.85 -18.47 9.34
N ILE A 146 -7.82 -18.91 8.63
CA ILE A 146 -7.36 -20.30 8.67
C ILE A 146 -6.74 -20.66 10.02
N THR A 147 -5.91 -19.77 10.60
CA THR A 147 -5.31 -20.04 11.90
C THR A 147 -6.35 -20.11 13.01
N ARG A 148 -7.41 -19.31 12.98
CA ARG A 148 -8.54 -19.41 13.91
C ARG A 148 -9.37 -20.66 13.66
N PHE A 149 -9.66 -20.96 12.41
CA PHE A 149 -10.44 -22.12 12.03
C PHE A 149 -9.81 -23.44 12.52
N THR A 150 -8.47 -23.52 12.47
CA THR A 150 -7.71 -24.74 12.82
C THR A 150 -6.96 -24.65 14.16
N GLU A 151 -7.08 -23.54 14.90
CA GLU A 151 -6.24 -23.23 16.10
C GLU A 151 -4.75 -23.40 15.85
N ASN A 152 -4.29 -22.99 14.68
CA ASN A 152 -2.87 -23.12 14.32
C ASN A 152 -2.04 -22.03 15.02
N ALA A 153 -1.22 -22.44 16.01
CA ALA A 153 -0.35 -21.57 16.80
C ALA A 153 1.00 -21.23 16.11
N ALA A 154 1.26 -21.72 14.90
CA ALA A 154 2.49 -21.39 14.19
C ALA A 154 2.50 -19.89 13.80
N PRO A 155 3.62 -19.15 14.07
CA PRO A 155 3.68 -17.73 13.75
C PRO A 155 3.49 -17.47 12.27
N ILE A 156 2.53 -16.59 11.92
CA ILE A 156 2.19 -16.29 10.52
C ILE A 156 3.23 -15.45 9.80
N ASP A 157 4.21 -14.90 10.50
CA ASP A 157 5.32 -14.15 9.92
C ASP A 157 6.33 -15.09 9.22
N LEU A 158 6.35 -16.38 9.58
CA LEU A 158 7.23 -17.38 8.98
C LEU A 158 6.75 -17.79 7.58
N GLN A 159 7.67 -17.83 6.63
CA GLN A 159 7.37 -18.27 5.25
C GLN A 159 6.92 -19.73 5.20
N THR A 160 7.47 -20.59 6.06
CA THR A 160 7.06 -21.99 6.20
C THR A 160 5.59 -22.14 6.59
N THR A 161 5.12 -21.30 7.53
CA THR A 161 3.70 -21.28 7.95
C THR A 161 2.79 -20.87 6.79
N LYS A 162 3.17 -19.81 6.06
CA LYS A 162 2.40 -19.35 4.88
C LYS A 162 2.35 -20.38 3.78
N ALA A 163 3.50 -21.00 3.47
CA ALA A 163 3.59 -22.04 2.44
C ALA A 163 2.74 -23.27 2.79
N ARG A 164 2.72 -23.68 4.06
CA ARG A 164 1.88 -24.79 4.52
C ARG A 164 0.41 -24.46 4.40
N ILE A 165 -0.03 -23.31 4.90
CA ILE A 165 -1.43 -22.88 4.78
C ILE A 165 -1.85 -22.78 3.30
N LYS A 166 -0.96 -22.27 2.42
CA LYS A 166 -1.20 -22.25 0.98
C LYS A 166 -1.43 -23.64 0.43
N ALA A 167 -0.53 -24.58 0.70
CA ALA A 167 -0.62 -25.95 0.22
C ALA A 167 -1.87 -26.70 0.74
N ASP A 168 -2.23 -26.50 2.02
CA ASP A 168 -3.43 -27.10 2.62
C ASP A 168 -4.71 -26.54 1.99
N LEU A 169 -4.77 -25.24 1.67
CA LEU A 169 -5.89 -24.60 0.99
C LEU A 169 -6.03 -25.08 -0.46
N GLU A 170 -4.92 -25.21 -1.20
CA GLU A 170 -4.96 -25.61 -2.62
C GLU A 170 -5.59 -27.00 -2.83
N GLN A 171 -5.51 -27.87 -1.83
CA GLN A 171 -6.18 -29.19 -1.87
C GLN A 171 -7.69 -29.12 -1.86
N VAL A 172 -8.27 -27.98 -1.47
CA VAL A 172 -9.72 -27.80 -1.31
C VAL A 172 -10.29 -26.73 -2.24
N TYR A 173 -9.48 -26.19 -3.14
CA TYR A 173 -9.96 -25.19 -4.09
C TYR A 173 -11.01 -25.79 -5.04
N PRO A 174 -12.20 -25.16 -5.13
CA PRO A 174 -13.30 -25.73 -5.90
C PRO A 174 -13.14 -25.44 -7.39
N ALA A 175 -13.05 -26.49 -8.22
CA ALA A 175 -13.01 -26.35 -9.66
C ALA A 175 -14.21 -25.54 -10.19
N GLY A 176 -13.97 -24.59 -11.10
CA GLY A 176 -14.99 -23.71 -11.65
C GLY A 176 -15.44 -22.57 -10.72
N ALA A 177 -14.86 -22.47 -9.51
CA ALA A 177 -15.21 -21.42 -8.55
C ALA A 177 -13.98 -20.92 -7.73
N CYS A 178 -12.77 -21.14 -8.22
CA CYS A 178 -11.53 -20.78 -7.52
C CYS A 178 -11.47 -19.30 -7.19
N GLY A 179 -11.73 -18.43 -8.16
CA GLY A 179 -11.72 -16.99 -7.97
C GLY A 179 -12.80 -16.49 -7.00
N THR A 180 -13.99 -17.11 -7.01
CA THR A 180 -15.05 -16.79 -6.06
C THR A 180 -14.66 -17.23 -4.65
N PHE A 181 -14.04 -18.40 -4.51
CA PHE A 181 -13.58 -18.91 -3.22
C PHE A 181 -12.45 -18.07 -2.63
N THR A 182 -11.47 -17.65 -3.47
CA THR A 182 -10.41 -16.70 -3.07
C THR A 182 -11.01 -15.43 -2.48
N GLN A 183 -11.96 -14.81 -3.19
CA GLN A 183 -12.61 -13.59 -2.72
C GLN A 183 -13.46 -13.82 -1.47
N ALA A 184 -14.12 -14.97 -1.35
CA ALA A 184 -14.92 -15.32 -0.18
C ALA A 184 -14.07 -15.44 1.10
N LEU A 185 -12.90 -16.06 1.02
CA LEU A 185 -11.96 -16.14 2.15
C LEU A 185 -11.47 -14.75 2.59
N MET A 186 -11.11 -13.89 1.65
CA MET A 186 -10.68 -12.52 1.92
C MET A 186 -11.81 -11.70 2.55
N GLU A 187 -13.03 -11.80 1.99
CA GLU A 187 -14.21 -11.07 2.47
C GLU A 187 -14.61 -11.50 3.88
N LEU A 188 -14.59 -12.81 4.17
CA LEU A 188 -14.87 -13.31 5.52
C LEU A 188 -13.90 -12.70 6.53
N GLY A 189 -12.61 -12.67 6.19
CA GLY A 189 -11.59 -12.06 7.04
C GLY A 189 -11.80 -10.56 7.22
N ALA A 190 -12.16 -9.85 6.16
CA ALA A 190 -12.34 -8.40 6.20
C ALA A 190 -13.60 -7.97 6.97
N CYS A 191 -14.72 -8.70 6.85
CA CYS A 191 -16.03 -8.24 7.32
C CYS A 191 -16.55 -8.95 8.55
N VAL A 192 -16.19 -10.23 8.75
CA VAL A 192 -16.73 -11.10 9.82
C VAL A 192 -15.63 -11.51 10.79
N CYS A 193 -14.60 -12.21 10.32
CA CYS A 193 -13.49 -12.68 11.15
C CYS A 193 -12.44 -11.57 11.36
N THR A 194 -12.89 -10.43 11.93
CA THR A 194 -12.06 -9.24 12.12
C THR A 194 -10.97 -9.43 13.20
N PRO A 195 -9.88 -8.64 13.19
CA PRO A 195 -8.74 -8.84 14.11
C PRO A 195 -9.12 -8.78 15.60
N LYS A 196 -9.85 -7.75 16.02
CA LYS A 196 -10.11 -7.48 17.45
C LYS A 196 -11.46 -8.01 17.93
N SER A 197 -12.49 -7.93 17.09
CA SER A 197 -13.87 -8.25 17.47
C SER A 197 -14.53 -9.10 16.37
N PRO A 198 -14.17 -10.39 16.25
CA PRO A 198 -14.79 -11.27 15.26
C PRO A 198 -16.26 -11.48 15.56
N LYS A 199 -17.09 -11.49 14.51
CA LYS A 199 -18.53 -11.66 14.58
C LYS A 199 -18.90 -13.15 14.44
N CYS A 200 -18.50 -13.98 15.40
CA CYS A 200 -18.62 -15.43 15.31
C CYS A 200 -20.08 -15.93 15.23
N SER A 201 -21.03 -15.20 15.83
CA SER A 201 -22.46 -15.55 15.80
C SER A 201 -23.11 -15.50 14.43
N VAL A 202 -22.54 -14.73 13.49
CA VAL A 202 -23.01 -14.62 12.09
C VAL A 202 -22.00 -15.21 11.09
N CYS A 203 -20.98 -15.88 11.59
CA CYS A 203 -19.93 -16.48 10.76
C CYS A 203 -20.42 -17.78 10.13
N PRO A 204 -20.31 -17.99 8.79
CA PRO A 204 -20.71 -19.24 8.14
C PRO A 204 -19.89 -20.46 8.59
N LEU A 205 -18.77 -20.23 9.29
CA LEU A 205 -17.90 -21.26 9.86
C LEU A 205 -18.03 -21.37 11.38
N GLY A 206 -18.94 -20.62 12.02
CA GLY A 206 -18.99 -20.47 13.46
C GLY A 206 -19.18 -21.77 14.23
N ASP A 207 -19.99 -22.67 13.72
CA ASP A 207 -20.31 -23.97 14.30
C ASP A 207 -19.20 -25.03 14.19
N VAL A 208 -18.25 -24.82 13.27
CA VAL A 208 -17.13 -25.75 12.98
C VAL A 208 -15.75 -25.14 13.20
N CYS A 209 -15.70 -23.92 13.70
CA CYS A 209 -14.44 -23.20 13.94
C CYS A 209 -13.84 -23.59 15.30
N ALA A 210 -12.63 -24.16 15.30
CA ALA A 210 -11.98 -24.60 16.53
C ALA A 210 -11.81 -23.45 17.54
N ALA A 211 -11.27 -22.28 17.12
CA ALA A 211 -11.12 -21.14 18.00
C ALA A 211 -12.44 -20.56 18.51
N ASN A 212 -13.56 -20.73 17.81
CA ASN A 212 -14.87 -20.34 18.32
C ASN A 212 -15.38 -21.31 19.39
N THR A 213 -15.12 -22.60 19.21
CA THR A 213 -15.49 -23.64 20.18
C THR A 213 -14.74 -23.49 21.50
N SER A 214 -13.44 -23.16 21.44
CA SER A 214 -12.59 -22.97 22.63
C SER A 214 -12.67 -21.57 23.23
N GLY A 215 -13.24 -20.58 22.51
CA GLY A 215 -13.24 -19.17 22.94
C GLY A 215 -11.91 -18.45 22.73
N SER A 216 -10.98 -19.00 21.93
CA SER A 216 -9.60 -18.52 21.75
C SER A 216 -9.38 -17.63 20.53
N GLN A 217 -10.44 -17.05 19.94
CA GLN A 217 -10.37 -16.33 18.65
C GLN A 217 -9.34 -15.19 18.65
N THR A 218 -9.15 -14.53 19.79
CA THR A 218 -8.23 -13.39 19.91
C THR A 218 -6.77 -13.78 20.03
N ASP A 219 -6.49 -15.05 20.34
CA ASP A 219 -5.13 -15.58 20.48
C ASP A 219 -4.49 -15.85 19.11
N PHE A 220 -5.31 -15.92 18.06
CA PHE A 220 -4.87 -16.15 16.69
C PHE A 220 -5.15 -14.96 15.78
N PRO A 221 -4.26 -14.69 14.81
CA PRO A 221 -3.02 -15.40 14.50
C PRO A 221 -1.86 -15.04 15.46
N VAL A 222 -1.02 -16.00 15.77
CA VAL A 222 0.23 -15.77 16.49
C VAL A 222 1.22 -15.01 15.59
N LYS A 223 1.92 -14.01 16.14
CA LYS A 223 2.89 -13.18 15.45
C LYS A 223 4.19 -13.08 16.22
N LEU A 224 5.28 -12.94 15.49
CA LEU A 224 6.57 -12.65 16.10
C LEU A 224 6.60 -11.22 16.67
N PRO A 225 7.40 -10.98 17.72
CA PRO A 225 7.59 -9.63 18.28
C PRO A 225 8.08 -8.65 17.21
N LYS A 226 7.48 -7.47 17.17
CA LYS A 226 7.92 -6.42 16.24
C LYS A 226 9.21 -5.77 16.73
N ARG A 227 10.13 -5.49 15.80
CA ARG A 227 11.31 -4.66 16.12
C ARG A 227 10.88 -3.23 16.45
N ALA A 228 11.61 -2.61 17.38
CA ALA A 228 11.43 -1.19 17.69
C ALA A 228 11.70 -0.32 16.46
N LYS A 229 10.96 0.78 16.34
CA LYS A 229 11.20 1.76 15.27
C LYS A 229 12.45 2.59 15.60
N ARG A 230 13.20 2.97 14.56
CA ARG A 230 14.29 3.92 14.71
C ARG A 230 13.74 5.33 14.74
N HIS A 231 14.18 6.15 15.68
CA HIS A 231 13.89 7.58 15.71
C HIS A 231 14.92 8.35 14.90
N GLN A 232 14.47 9.33 14.14
CA GLN A 232 15.30 10.24 13.36
C GLN A 232 14.76 11.66 13.48
N ASN A 233 15.65 12.58 13.77
CA ASN A 233 15.36 14.01 13.76
C ASN A 233 15.52 14.55 12.35
N ARG A 234 14.69 15.54 11.98
CA ARG A 234 14.79 16.21 10.67
C ARG A 234 14.50 17.70 10.81
N THR A 235 15.34 18.52 10.19
CA THR A 235 15.02 19.91 9.93
C THR A 235 14.48 20.04 8.51
N VAL A 236 13.31 20.61 8.38
CA VAL A 236 12.62 20.86 7.11
C VAL A 236 12.59 22.36 6.87
N PHE A 237 12.69 22.76 5.62
CA PHE A 237 12.65 24.17 5.22
C PHE A 237 11.48 24.41 4.26
N PHE A 238 10.52 25.22 4.69
CA PHE A 238 9.51 25.77 3.82
C PHE A 238 9.98 27.14 3.35
N LEU A 239 10.64 27.14 2.18
CA LEU A 239 11.28 28.34 1.63
C LEU A 239 10.40 28.94 0.57
N THR A 240 10.11 30.24 0.71
CA THR A 240 9.35 31.01 -0.27
C THR A 240 10.16 32.13 -0.89
N CYS A 241 9.93 32.38 -2.17
CA CYS A 241 10.42 33.55 -2.90
C CYS A 241 9.30 34.06 -3.81
N GLY A 242 8.65 35.15 -3.41
CA GLY A 242 7.41 35.60 -4.03
C GLY A 242 6.31 34.53 -3.90
N ASP A 243 5.71 34.13 -5.01
CA ASP A 243 4.68 33.11 -5.11
C ASP A 243 5.23 31.68 -5.23
N ARG A 244 6.56 31.50 -5.20
CA ARG A 244 7.23 30.22 -5.42
C ARG A 244 7.71 29.59 -4.11
N VAL A 245 7.65 28.26 -4.06
CA VAL A 245 8.21 27.44 -2.99
C VAL A 245 9.32 26.53 -3.54
N ALA A 246 10.36 26.33 -2.72
CA ALA A 246 11.45 25.43 -3.05
C ALA A 246 11.04 23.96 -2.85
N LEU A 247 11.26 23.13 -3.86
CA LEU A 247 11.15 21.68 -3.78
C LEU A 247 12.49 21.03 -4.13
N SER A 248 12.73 19.84 -3.59
CA SER A 248 13.82 18.96 -4.00
C SER A 248 13.28 17.59 -4.37
N LYS A 249 13.87 16.93 -5.37
CA LYS A 249 13.52 15.54 -5.72
C LYS A 249 14.48 14.61 -4.99
N ARG A 250 13.92 13.64 -4.26
CA ARG A 250 14.73 12.62 -3.58
C ARG A 250 15.42 11.71 -4.61
N GLY A 251 16.62 11.26 -4.27
CA GLY A 251 17.34 10.30 -5.11
C GLY A 251 16.62 8.96 -5.27
N ASP A 252 17.09 8.13 -6.17
CA ASP A 252 16.44 6.88 -6.59
C ASP A 252 16.49 5.75 -5.55
N LYS A 253 17.16 5.95 -4.41
CA LYS A 253 17.31 4.95 -3.35
C LYS A 253 16.86 5.48 -2.00
N GLY A 254 16.43 4.57 -1.13
CA GLY A 254 16.06 4.88 0.26
C GLY A 254 14.57 5.19 0.46
N LEU A 255 14.27 5.75 1.63
CA LEU A 255 12.89 6.09 2.02
C LEU A 255 12.36 7.23 1.14
N LEU A 256 11.14 7.07 0.61
CA LEU A 256 10.47 8.05 -0.24
C LEU A 256 11.25 8.41 -1.53
N SER A 257 12.08 7.48 -2.05
CA SER A 257 12.90 7.70 -3.25
C SER A 257 12.09 8.26 -4.41
N GLY A 258 12.68 9.16 -5.21
CA GLY A 258 12.11 9.77 -6.41
C GLY A 258 10.88 10.65 -6.19
N LEU A 259 10.41 10.84 -4.95
CA LEU A 259 9.32 11.76 -4.63
C LEU A 259 9.84 13.18 -4.45
N TRP A 260 8.95 14.13 -4.66
CA TRP A 260 9.21 15.53 -4.35
C TRP A 260 9.04 15.79 -2.85
N GLN A 261 9.79 16.72 -2.31
CA GLN A 261 9.72 17.10 -0.90
C GLN A 261 10.15 18.55 -0.71
N LEU A 262 9.88 19.10 0.47
CA LEU A 262 10.54 20.32 0.94
C LEU A 262 12.03 20.02 1.18
N PRO A 263 12.94 20.99 0.98
CA PRO A 263 14.33 20.87 1.39
C PRO A 263 14.43 20.43 2.85
N ASP A 264 15.34 19.50 3.14
CA ASP A 264 15.51 18.99 4.50
C ASP A 264 16.95 18.52 4.78
N THR A 265 17.24 18.30 6.07
CA THR A 265 18.51 17.71 6.54
C THR A 265 18.25 16.76 7.70
N ASP A 266 19.17 15.82 7.92
CA ASP A 266 19.08 14.72 8.90
C ASP A 266 19.38 15.16 10.34
N ASP A 267 19.26 16.46 10.67
CA ASP A 267 19.59 16.99 11.98
C ASP A 267 18.48 17.89 12.55
N PHE A 268 18.48 18.12 13.87
CA PHE A 268 17.67 19.12 14.53
C PHE A 268 18.48 20.43 14.66
N LEU A 269 18.47 21.23 13.62
CA LEU A 269 19.14 22.52 13.64
C LEU A 269 18.40 23.51 14.54
N ASN A 270 19.14 24.33 15.30
CA ASN A 270 18.60 25.55 15.88
C ASN A 270 18.49 26.65 14.81
N GLU A 271 17.86 27.77 15.11
CA GLU A 271 17.63 28.86 14.16
C GLU A 271 18.93 29.37 13.51
N GLY A 272 19.97 29.66 14.30
CA GLY A 272 21.25 30.16 13.77
C GLY A 272 21.91 29.11 12.84
N SER A 273 21.87 27.83 13.22
CA SER A 273 22.41 26.76 12.38
C SER A 273 21.57 26.53 11.12
N ALA A 274 20.26 26.74 11.19
CA ALA A 274 19.36 26.64 10.03
C ALA A 274 19.65 27.76 9.02
N ILE A 275 19.85 28.99 9.49
CA ILE A 275 20.25 30.13 8.64
C ILE A 275 21.60 29.85 7.99
N ALA A 276 22.61 29.45 8.78
CA ALA A 276 23.93 29.11 8.26
C ALA A 276 23.89 27.97 7.22
N TYR A 277 23.05 26.95 7.44
CA TYR A 277 22.85 25.87 6.47
C TYR A 277 22.34 26.41 5.12
N LEU A 278 21.33 27.30 5.14
CA LEU A 278 20.78 27.89 3.92
C LEU A 278 21.80 28.78 3.19
N GLN A 279 22.60 29.56 3.94
CA GLN A 279 23.67 30.36 3.35
C GLN A 279 24.73 29.47 2.69
N ASN A 280 25.13 28.38 3.30
CA ASN A 280 26.08 27.42 2.72
C ASN A 280 25.58 26.74 1.43
N VAL A 281 24.28 26.62 1.24
CA VAL A 281 23.70 26.11 -0.03
C VAL A 281 23.37 27.24 -1.02
N GLY A 282 23.83 28.46 -0.76
CA GLY A 282 23.74 29.60 -1.67
C GLY A 282 22.40 30.34 -1.61
N LEU A 283 21.67 30.24 -0.51
CA LEU A 283 20.45 31.02 -0.30
C LEU A 283 20.67 32.15 0.71
N GLU A 284 19.98 33.26 0.53
CA GLU A 284 19.97 34.39 1.47
C GLU A 284 18.61 34.47 2.17
N PRO A 285 18.48 33.94 3.41
CA PRO A 285 17.27 34.09 4.20
C PRO A 285 17.03 35.58 4.55
N LEU A 286 15.80 36.06 4.31
CA LEU A 286 15.38 37.41 4.61
C LEU A 286 14.61 37.48 5.94
N GLU A 287 13.68 36.55 6.14
CA GLU A 287 12.76 36.57 7.27
C GLU A 287 12.43 35.14 7.69
N LEU A 288 12.43 34.90 9.00
CA LEU A 288 11.85 33.73 9.63
C LEU A 288 10.41 34.05 10.03
N GLN A 289 9.46 33.44 9.36
CA GLN A 289 8.01 33.67 9.60
C GLN A 289 7.52 32.88 10.81
N LYS A 290 7.80 31.56 10.84
CA LYS A 290 7.36 30.65 11.92
C LYS A 290 8.19 29.39 11.96
N ILE A 291 8.10 28.68 13.10
CA ILE A 291 8.69 27.35 13.28
C ILE A 291 7.54 26.40 13.65
N VAL A 292 7.42 25.28 12.95
CA VAL A 292 6.41 24.26 13.20
C VAL A 292 7.07 22.95 13.56
N HIS A 293 6.59 22.30 14.62
CA HIS A 293 7.00 20.96 15.01
C HIS A 293 5.95 19.95 14.56
N ALA A 294 6.39 18.86 13.95
CA ALA A 294 5.53 17.79 13.50
C ALA A 294 6.24 16.44 13.67
N ASN A 295 5.49 15.38 13.57
CA ASN A 295 6.06 14.03 13.52
C ASN A 295 5.41 13.19 12.41
N HIS A 296 6.14 12.18 11.95
CA HIS A 296 5.58 11.23 10.99
C HIS A 296 6.14 9.83 11.26
N VAL A 297 5.22 8.85 11.26
CA VAL A 297 5.53 7.48 11.60
C VAL A 297 5.44 6.58 10.38
N PHE A 298 6.58 6.08 9.93
CA PHE A 298 6.69 5.03 8.91
C PHE A 298 6.67 3.63 9.54
N THR A 299 6.76 2.61 8.73
CA THR A 299 6.79 1.21 9.20
C THR A 299 7.93 0.93 10.18
N HIS A 300 9.14 1.44 9.89
CA HIS A 300 10.36 1.14 10.65
C HIS A 300 11.07 2.38 11.21
N ILE A 301 10.57 3.57 10.90
CA ILE A 301 11.19 4.85 11.25
C ILE A 301 10.11 5.78 11.80
N HIS A 302 10.48 6.56 12.81
CA HIS A 302 9.73 7.69 13.32
C HIS A 302 10.55 8.94 13.09
N TRP A 303 10.00 9.89 12.34
CA TRP A 303 10.59 11.21 12.16
C TRP A 303 10.00 12.20 13.16
N ASP A 304 10.89 12.87 13.90
CA ASP A 304 10.59 14.10 14.63
C ASP A 304 11.08 15.26 13.76
N MET A 305 10.19 16.15 13.37
CA MET A 305 10.43 17.16 12.33
C MET A 305 10.27 18.57 12.90
N ARG A 306 11.23 19.45 12.55
CA ARG A 306 11.15 20.88 12.79
C ARG A 306 11.19 21.60 11.46
N CYS A 307 10.12 22.32 11.11
CA CYS A 307 10.01 23.05 9.86
C CYS A 307 10.19 24.56 10.11
N TYR A 308 11.14 25.14 9.39
CA TYR A 308 11.39 26.57 9.34
C TYR A 308 10.69 27.15 8.12
N TYR A 309 9.75 28.08 8.32
CA TYR A 309 9.12 28.84 7.25
C TYR A 309 9.93 30.13 7.07
N MET A 310 10.59 30.26 5.92
CA MET A 310 11.49 31.38 5.66
C MET A 310 11.27 31.95 4.25
N THR A 311 11.28 33.28 4.17
CA THR A 311 11.39 33.98 2.89
C THR A 311 12.86 34.10 2.52
N VAL A 312 13.19 33.91 1.25
CA VAL A 312 14.55 34.09 0.70
C VAL A 312 14.55 35.17 -0.38
N ARG A 313 15.73 35.78 -0.62
CA ARG A 313 15.87 36.91 -1.54
C ARG A 313 15.62 36.53 -3.00
N GLU A 314 16.14 35.39 -3.43
CA GLU A 314 16.08 34.93 -4.81
C GLU A 314 15.97 33.41 -4.91
N THR A 315 15.55 32.94 -6.06
CA THR A 315 15.43 31.50 -6.38
C THR A 315 16.81 30.97 -6.77
N ALA A 316 17.63 30.66 -5.78
CA ALA A 316 18.98 30.13 -5.95
C ALA A 316 19.10 28.69 -5.40
N GLY A 317 20.30 28.14 -5.50
CA GLY A 317 20.60 26.79 -5.02
C GLY A 317 20.16 25.69 -5.99
N SER A 318 20.27 24.45 -5.55
CA SER A 318 19.94 23.24 -6.33
C SER A 318 18.46 22.83 -6.24
N TYR A 319 17.58 23.75 -5.86
CA TYR A 319 16.15 23.51 -5.66
C TYR A 319 15.33 23.84 -6.91
N THR A 320 14.21 23.15 -7.08
CA THR A 320 13.21 23.47 -8.08
C THR A 320 12.19 24.44 -7.46
N TRP A 321 12.12 25.65 -8.00
CA TRP A 321 11.21 26.68 -7.53
C TRP A 321 9.90 26.66 -8.33
N VAL A 322 8.81 26.36 -7.64
CA VAL A 322 7.50 26.08 -8.25
C VAL A 322 6.46 27.03 -7.66
N PRO A 323 5.54 27.57 -8.47
CA PRO A 323 4.39 28.29 -7.95
C PRO A 323 3.63 27.44 -6.91
N LEU A 324 3.30 28.00 -5.76
CA LEU A 324 2.68 27.28 -4.64
C LEU A 324 1.40 26.56 -5.06
N GLU A 325 0.59 27.17 -5.93
CA GLU A 325 -0.63 26.58 -6.46
C GLU A 325 -0.43 25.35 -7.33
N GLU A 326 0.73 25.25 -8.02
CA GLU A 326 1.06 24.12 -8.87
C GLU A 326 1.54 22.91 -8.08
N VAL A 327 2.09 23.10 -6.87
CA VAL A 327 2.61 22.01 -6.05
C VAL A 327 1.53 20.96 -5.81
N ARG A 328 0.34 21.39 -5.44
CA ARG A 328 -0.78 20.49 -5.17
C ARG A 328 -1.28 19.74 -6.40
N ARG A 329 -1.12 20.31 -7.59
CA ARG A 329 -1.62 19.72 -8.84
C ARG A 329 -0.62 18.75 -9.47
N ASN A 330 0.65 19.12 -9.48
CA ASN A 330 1.64 18.49 -10.35
C ASN A 330 2.71 17.66 -9.61
N TYR A 331 2.95 17.94 -8.31
CA TYR A 331 4.05 17.32 -7.56
C TYR A 331 3.53 16.32 -6.54
N ALA A 332 4.04 15.09 -6.58
CA ALA A 332 3.70 14.06 -5.60
C ALA A 332 4.50 14.28 -4.31
N LEU A 333 3.83 14.76 -3.27
CA LEU A 333 4.43 14.99 -1.95
C LEU A 333 4.03 13.86 -0.98
N PRO A 334 4.99 13.26 -0.27
CA PRO A 334 4.70 12.39 0.86
C PRO A 334 3.88 13.10 1.93
N THR A 335 3.00 12.38 2.62
CA THR A 335 2.19 12.91 3.73
C THR A 335 3.06 13.58 4.80
N ALA A 336 4.28 13.07 5.02
CA ALA A 336 5.25 13.67 5.95
C ALA A 336 5.56 15.15 5.66
N TYR A 337 5.57 15.56 4.39
CA TYR A 337 5.83 16.94 3.99
C TYR A 337 4.55 17.70 3.68
N ARG A 338 3.52 17.03 3.16
CA ARG A 338 2.24 17.66 2.80
C ARG A 338 1.59 18.39 3.97
N GLN A 339 1.72 17.87 5.19
CA GLN A 339 1.21 18.51 6.40
C GLN A 339 1.70 19.95 6.58
N PHE A 340 2.87 20.31 6.07
CA PHE A 340 3.39 21.68 6.19
C PHE A 340 2.73 22.67 5.20
N PHE A 341 2.11 22.18 4.12
CA PHE A 341 1.32 23.02 3.21
C PHE A 341 -0.10 23.29 3.73
N GLU A 342 -0.62 22.43 4.62
CA GLU A 342 -1.94 22.58 5.21
C GLU A 342 -1.98 23.67 6.31
N VAL A 343 -0.82 23.95 6.92
CA VAL A 343 -0.68 25.02 7.96
C VAL A 343 -0.73 26.44 7.36
N GLU A 344 -0.62 26.58 6.02
CA GLU A 344 -0.75 27.90 5.36
C GLU A 344 -2.19 28.28 5.01
N ASP A 345 -3.11 27.32 4.94
CA ASP A 345 -4.50 27.57 4.55
C ASP A 345 -5.36 28.14 5.72
N ASP A 346 -4.83 28.18 6.94
CA ASP A 346 -5.52 28.66 8.16
C ASP A 346 -5.30 30.17 8.45
N HIS A 347 -4.84 30.97 7.45
CA HIS A 347 -4.61 32.42 7.64
C HIS A 347 -5.27 33.25 6.55
#